data_7f7ace4d8c48bdf6e57bea5727748541
#
_entry.id   7f7ace4d8c48bdf6e57bea5727748541
#
_cell.length_a   1.000
_cell.length_b   1.000
_cell.length_c   1.000
_cell.angle_alpha   90.00
_cell.angle_beta   90.00
_cell.angle_gamma   90.00
#
_symmetry.space_group_name_H-M   'P 1'
#
loop_
_entity.id
_entity.type
_entity.pdbx_description
1 polymer ?
#
loop_
_entity_poly.entity_id
_entity_poly.type
_entity_poly.pdbx_seq_one_letter_code
_entity_poly.pdbx_strand_id
1 'polypeptide(L)' 'MTKQEYIDKWRGIYAKKNKRIQILSERLCNSSMPYAKQAMTNELNRVEAEATTINVMLCELENEVE' A
#
# COMPACT_ATOMS: atom_id res chain seq x y z
N MET A 1 -14.03 -19.73 -0.48
CA MET A 1 -13.81 -18.37 -1.02
C MET A 1 -13.55 -18.46 -2.51
N THR A 2 -14.27 -17.71 -3.29
CA THR A 2 -14.06 -17.70 -4.73
C THR A 2 -12.86 -16.83 -5.08
N LYS A 3 -12.35 -16.96 -6.30
CA LYS A 3 -11.27 -16.14 -6.80
C LYS A 3 -11.64 -14.65 -6.75
N GLN A 4 -12.87 -14.33 -7.15
CA GLN A 4 -13.35 -12.96 -7.16
C GLN A 4 -13.43 -12.37 -5.75
N GLU A 5 -13.89 -13.15 -4.79
CA GLU A 5 -13.93 -12.71 -3.39
C GLU A 5 -12.52 -12.44 -2.84
N TYR A 6 -11.57 -13.29 -3.22
CA TYR A 6 -10.18 -13.12 -2.84
C TYR A 6 -9.59 -11.83 -3.43
N ILE A 7 -9.85 -11.59 -4.71
CA ILE A 7 -9.40 -10.37 -5.39
C ILE A 7 -10.01 -9.14 -4.74
N ASP A 8 -11.31 -9.16 -4.47
CA ASP A 8 -12.00 -8.03 -3.86
C ASP A 8 -11.45 -7.72 -2.47
N LYS A 9 -11.15 -8.76 -1.69
CA LYS A 9 -10.55 -8.60 -0.37
C LYS A 9 -9.21 -7.87 -0.46
N TRP A 10 -8.35 -8.31 -1.38
CA TRP A 10 -7.02 -7.72 -1.52
C TRP A 10 -7.04 -6.34 -2.15
N ARG A 11 -8.01 -6.07 -3.02
CA ARG A 11 -8.21 -4.71 -3.53
C ARG A 11 -8.56 -3.76 -2.40
N GLY A 12 -9.39 -4.20 -1.46
CA GLY A 12 -9.70 -3.40 -0.27
C GLY A 12 -8.48 -3.12 0.58
N ILE A 13 -7.63 -4.12 0.78
CA ILE A 13 -6.38 -3.96 1.53
C ILE A 13 -5.44 -3.00 0.79
N TYR A 14 -5.34 -3.14 -0.52
CA TYR A 14 -4.50 -2.27 -1.35
C TYR A 14 -4.97 -0.81 -1.24
N ALA A 15 -6.27 -0.57 -1.30
CA ALA A 15 -6.83 0.77 -1.15
C ALA A 15 -6.47 1.38 0.21
N LYS A 16 -6.51 0.58 1.28
CA LYS A 16 -6.12 1.04 2.62
C LYS A 16 -4.64 1.40 2.67
N LYS A 17 -3.79 0.60 2.03
CA LYS A 17 -2.35 0.89 1.95
C LYS A 17 -2.09 2.19 1.21
N ASN A 18 -2.77 2.42 0.09
CA ASN A 18 -2.62 3.66 -0.68
C ASN A 18 -3.06 4.87 0.13
N LYS A 19 -4.15 4.74 0.88
CA LYS A 19 -4.61 5.82 1.75
C LYS A 19 -3.58 6.13 2.83
N ARG A 20 -2.96 5.10 3.40
CA ARG A 20 -1.91 5.28 4.40
C ARG A 20 -0.70 5.98 3.80
N ILE A 21 -0.31 5.62 2.58
CA ILE A 21 0.79 6.26 1.87
C ILE A 21 0.50 7.74 1.69
N GLN A 22 -0.70 8.09 1.29
CA GLN A 22 -1.09 9.49 1.10
C GLN A 22 -0.99 10.27 2.41
N ILE A 23 -1.52 9.71 3.50
CA ILE A 23 -1.48 10.34 4.82
C ILE A 23 -0.04 10.56 5.28
N LEU A 24 0.80 9.53 5.14
CA LEU A 24 2.21 9.62 5.53
C LEU A 24 2.97 10.64 4.70
N SER A 25 2.70 10.69 3.39
CA SER A 25 3.33 11.66 2.50
C SER A 25 2.98 13.08 2.89
N GLU A 26 1.71 13.33 3.21
CA GLU A 26 1.25 14.65 3.64
C GLU A 26 1.90 15.05 4.96
N ARG A 27 1.94 14.13 5.92
CA ARG A 27 2.58 14.39 7.22
C ARG A 27 4.06 14.66 7.08
N LEU A 28 4.72 13.91 6.19
CA LEU A 28 6.15 14.08 5.94
C LEU A 28 6.43 15.46 5.39
N CYS A 29 5.63 15.94 4.44
CA CYS A 29 5.77 17.27 3.87
C CYS A 29 5.59 18.38 4.91
N ASN A 30 4.73 18.15 5.90
CA ASN A 30 4.39 19.14 6.91
C ASN A 30 5.26 19.04 8.16
N SER A 31 6.12 18.03 8.27
CA SER A 31 6.94 17.85 9.45
C SER A 31 8.26 18.61 9.31
N SER A 32 8.67 19.27 10.39
CA SER A 32 9.96 19.96 10.43
C SER A 32 10.99 19.25 11.31
N MET A 33 10.57 18.19 12.01
CA MET A 33 11.45 17.49 12.94
C MET A 33 12.19 16.34 12.26
N PRO A 34 13.53 16.30 12.28
CA PRO A 34 14.30 15.26 11.59
C PRO A 34 13.94 13.83 12.02
N TYR A 35 13.73 13.62 13.32
CA TYR A 35 13.38 12.28 13.81
C TYR A 35 12.02 11.83 13.31
N ALA A 36 11.05 12.75 13.30
CA ALA A 36 9.72 12.45 12.80
C ALA A 36 9.76 12.13 11.30
N LYS A 37 10.55 12.91 10.55
CA LYS A 37 10.71 12.66 9.12
C LYS A 37 11.33 11.30 8.85
N GLN A 38 12.36 10.93 9.62
CA GLN A 38 13.02 9.64 9.44
C GLN A 38 12.06 8.48 9.73
N ALA A 39 11.32 8.57 10.83
CA ALA A 39 10.37 7.53 11.20
C ALA A 39 9.27 7.38 10.14
N MET A 40 8.74 8.51 9.67
CA MET A 40 7.70 8.49 8.65
C MET A 40 8.21 7.98 7.31
N THR A 41 9.45 8.33 6.94
CA THR A 41 10.07 7.84 5.72
C THR A 41 10.23 6.32 5.77
N ASN A 42 10.67 5.79 6.91
CA ASN A 42 10.83 4.35 7.09
C ASN A 42 9.49 3.63 6.97
N GLU A 43 8.46 4.16 7.62
CA GLU A 43 7.14 3.57 7.54
C GLU A 43 6.58 3.67 6.12
N LEU A 44 6.77 4.81 5.47
CA LEU A 44 6.30 5.03 4.10
C LEU A 44 6.94 4.01 3.15
N ASN A 45 8.25 3.82 3.25
CA ASN A 45 8.96 2.86 2.42
C ASN A 45 8.42 1.44 2.61
N ARG A 46 8.13 1.06 3.85
CA ARG A 46 7.58 -0.26 4.16
C ARG A 46 6.17 -0.41 3.56
N VAL A 47 5.32 0.59 3.75
CA VAL A 47 3.94 0.52 3.25
C VAL A 47 3.93 0.53 1.72
N GLU A 48 4.81 1.30 1.08
CA GLU A 48 4.93 1.30 -0.37
C GLU A 48 5.38 -0.06 -0.90
N ALA A 49 6.32 -0.70 -0.23
CA ALA A 49 6.77 -2.04 -0.61
C ALA A 49 5.63 -3.06 -0.49
N GLU A 50 4.86 -2.98 0.59
CA GLU A 50 3.71 -3.84 0.79
C GLU A 50 2.65 -3.62 -0.29
N ALA A 51 2.36 -2.35 -0.59
CA ALA A 51 1.37 -2.00 -1.61
C ALA A 51 1.81 -2.50 -2.99
N THR A 52 3.09 -2.37 -3.31
CA THR A 52 3.64 -2.85 -4.59
C THR A 52 3.49 -4.36 -4.69
N THR A 53 3.80 -5.09 -3.62
CA THR A 53 3.66 -6.54 -3.59
C THR A 53 2.21 -6.97 -3.83
N ILE A 54 1.28 -6.28 -3.16
CA ILE A 54 -0.16 -6.57 -3.33
C ILE A 54 -0.59 -6.26 -4.77
N ASN A 55 -0.11 -5.16 -5.33
CA ASN A 55 -0.45 -4.78 -6.70
C ASN A 55 0.03 -5.83 -7.71
N VAL A 56 1.26 -6.31 -7.55
CA VAL A 56 1.79 -7.37 -8.41
C VAL A 56 0.95 -8.63 -8.30
N MET A 57 0.61 -9.02 -7.07
CA MET A 57 -0.22 -10.19 -6.83
C MET A 57 -1.59 -10.04 -7.50
N LEU A 58 -2.21 -8.87 -7.36
CA LEU A 58 -3.52 -8.60 -7.97
C LEU A 58 -3.43 -8.65 -9.49
N CYS A 59 -2.39 -8.07 -10.07
CA CYS A 59 -2.20 -8.11 -11.52
C CYS A 59 -2.06 -9.55 -12.01
N GLU A 60 -1.32 -10.37 -11.31
CA GLU A 60 -1.16 -11.78 -11.67
C GLU A 60 -2.48 -12.53 -11.57
N LEU A 61 -3.24 -12.31 -10.50
CA LEU A 61 -4.53 -12.96 -10.32
C LEU A 61 -5.53 -12.55 -11.39
N GLU A 62 -5.56 -11.26 -11.73
CA GLU A 62 -6.49 -10.75 -12.73
C GLU A 62 -6.13 -11.18 -14.14
N ASN A 63 -4.84 -11.43 -14.38
CA ASN A 63 -4.36 -11.86 -15.70
C ASN A 63 -4.36 -13.38 -15.86
N GLU A 64 -4.66 -14.12 -14.80
CA GLU A 64 -4.82 -15.57 -14.92
C GLU A 64 -6.03 -15.88 -15.78
N VAL A 65 -5.78 -16.57 -16.88
CA VAL A 65 -6.83 -16.98 -17.79
C VAL A 65 -7.01 -18.47 -17.65
N GLU A 66 -8.23 -18.89 -17.52
CA GLU A 66 -8.57 -20.31 -17.42
C GLU A 66 -8.30 -21.08 -18.69
#